data_a277568c9951428aa8618bae02718391
#
_entry.id   a277568c9951428aa8618bae02718391
#
_cell.length_a   1.000
_cell.length_b   1.000
_cell.length_c   1.000
_cell.angle_alpha   90.00
_cell.angle_beta   90.00
_cell.angle_gamma   90.00
#
_symmetry.space_group_name_H-M   'P 1'
#
loop_
_entity.id
_entity.type
_entity.pdbx_description
1 polymer ?
#
loop_
_entity_poly.entity_id
_entity_poly.type
_entity_poly.pdbx_seq_one_letter_code
_entity_poly.pdbx_strand_id
1 'polypeptide(L)'
;MRRGIIVTGFLIVFIAIAGCTGNRASSTYSVDSNGVLSVSCAPVTTSEEILFKNGTYTKTKIIMHTQRGEVVTFLAAPEHPKAAIVYIPGAGEKPAGHEDRMVQYAAAGYAFLFVDIRGNGGETPGYPFNPQRDFALFEKGDWPQYYLTICDLLAAQQVLSGRFGVPVYAMGSSNGGRYAAVAAGIDPEFSGYVGISTSDWGVLDSAIQQGYSGNLIRFATSLEPSVYFAKISPRPVWIFHAANDPIIPFDSGKQFFRDATEPKTFIEFSGEHGINTDVDDRIIMQWAQIYATRE
;
A
#
# COMPACT_ATOMS: atom_id res chain seq x y z
N MET A 1 -1.60 17.85 -75.59
CA MET A 1 -1.21 17.19 -74.36
C MET A 1 -1.93 17.89 -73.21
N ARG A 2 -3.02 17.30 -72.70
CA ARG A 2 -3.76 17.79 -71.53
C ARG A 2 -3.42 16.92 -70.34
N ARG A 3 -2.78 17.50 -69.31
CA ARG A 3 -2.48 16.82 -68.03
C ARG A 3 -3.74 16.92 -67.17
N GLY A 4 -4.30 15.78 -66.82
CA GLY A 4 -5.40 15.67 -65.83
C GLY A 4 -4.80 15.69 -64.42
N ILE A 5 -5.38 16.54 -63.55
CA ILE A 5 -5.06 16.65 -62.14
C ILE A 5 -6.02 15.68 -61.44
N ILE A 6 -5.47 14.65 -60.78
CA ILE A 6 -6.24 13.76 -59.88
C ILE A 6 -6.23 14.40 -58.51
N VAL A 7 -7.38 14.87 -58.05
CA VAL A 7 -7.59 15.33 -56.67
C VAL A 7 -8.06 14.15 -55.85
N THR A 8 -7.18 13.65 -54.98
CA THR A 8 -7.52 12.61 -54.01
C THR A 8 -8.18 13.25 -52.79
N GLY A 9 -9.51 13.13 -52.68
CA GLY A 9 -10.23 13.60 -51.54
C GLY A 9 -10.00 12.67 -50.33
N PHE A 10 -9.44 13.21 -49.23
CA PHE A 10 -9.42 12.55 -47.94
C PHE A 10 -10.77 12.68 -47.26
N LEU A 11 -11.48 11.57 -47.10
CA LEU A 11 -12.71 11.49 -46.33
C LEU A 11 -12.34 11.37 -44.84
N ILE A 12 -12.44 12.47 -44.08
CA ILE A 12 -12.29 12.45 -42.61
C ILE A 12 -13.63 11.99 -42.04
N VAL A 13 -13.69 10.75 -41.59
CA VAL A 13 -14.82 10.22 -40.84
C VAL A 13 -14.68 10.67 -39.38
N PHE A 14 -15.48 11.63 -38.95
CA PHE A 14 -15.66 11.96 -37.54
C PHE A 14 -16.51 10.88 -36.88
N ILE A 15 -15.90 9.95 -36.15
CA ILE A 15 -16.62 9.09 -35.22
C ILE A 15 -16.93 9.92 -33.99
N ALA A 16 -18.14 10.43 -33.85
CA ALA A 16 -18.64 10.99 -32.61
C ALA A 16 -18.79 9.85 -31.60
N ILE A 17 -17.81 9.66 -30.74
CA ILE A 17 -17.94 8.82 -29.57
C ILE A 17 -18.90 9.58 -28.62
N ALA A 18 -20.17 9.13 -28.55
CA ALA A 18 -21.09 9.56 -27.53
C ALA A 18 -20.50 9.14 -26.17
N GLY A 19 -19.82 10.08 -25.52
CA GLY A 19 -19.32 9.89 -24.17
C GLY A 19 -20.50 9.70 -23.24
N CYS A 20 -20.71 8.46 -22.74
CA CYS A 20 -21.51 8.26 -21.55
C CYS A 20 -20.88 9.10 -20.44
N THR A 21 -21.51 10.20 -20.04
CA THR A 21 -21.23 10.93 -18.82
C THR A 21 -21.71 10.08 -17.65
N GLY A 22 -21.05 8.95 -17.42
CA GLY A 22 -21.21 8.20 -16.19
C GLY A 22 -20.69 9.11 -15.06
N ASN A 23 -21.50 9.34 -14.04
CA ASN A 23 -21.06 9.95 -12.79
C ASN A 23 -19.80 9.20 -12.34
N ARG A 24 -18.62 9.80 -12.48
CA ARG A 24 -17.40 9.23 -11.91
C ARG A 24 -17.62 9.22 -10.40
N ALA A 25 -17.67 8.02 -9.81
CA ALA A 25 -17.75 7.87 -8.37
C ALA A 25 -16.65 8.74 -7.73
N SER A 26 -17.05 9.67 -6.85
CA SER A 26 -16.09 10.49 -6.12
C SER A 26 -15.63 9.73 -4.88
N SER A 27 -14.33 9.83 -4.54
CA SER A 27 -13.83 9.28 -3.28
C SER A 27 -14.50 9.98 -2.09
N THR A 28 -14.91 9.18 -1.10
CA THR A 28 -15.48 9.66 0.16
C THR A 28 -14.81 8.95 1.33
N TYR A 29 -14.78 9.59 2.49
CA TYR A 29 -14.38 8.95 3.73
C TYR A 29 -15.36 9.27 4.87
N SER A 30 -15.37 8.42 5.87
CA SER A 30 -16.06 8.67 7.14
C SER A 30 -15.27 8.05 8.29
N VAL A 31 -15.36 8.67 9.45
CA VAL A 31 -14.86 8.11 10.72
C VAL A 31 -16.06 7.96 11.64
N ASP A 32 -16.32 6.74 12.10
CA ASP A 32 -17.47 6.46 12.96
C ASP A 32 -17.29 7.01 14.41
N SER A 33 -18.26 6.78 15.26
CA SER A 33 -18.22 7.21 16.68
C SER A 33 -17.10 6.53 17.48
N ASN A 34 -16.63 5.38 17.03
CA ASN A 34 -15.53 4.63 17.64
C ASN A 34 -14.16 5.01 17.05
N GLY A 35 -14.12 5.97 16.14
CA GLY A 35 -12.89 6.41 15.48
C GLY A 35 -12.42 5.50 14.34
N VAL A 36 -13.25 4.56 13.87
CA VAL A 36 -12.85 3.66 12.77
C VAL A 36 -13.07 4.34 11.42
N LEU A 37 -12.00 4.41 10.63
CA LEU A 37 -12.03 4.94 9.27
C LEU A 37 -12.72 3.96 8.31
N SER A 38 -13.55 4.50 7.44
CA SER A 38 -14.03 3.85 6.23
C SER A 38 -13.77 4.76 5.04
N VAL A 39 -13.29 4.22 3.94
CA VAL A 39 -13.03 4.96 2.70
C VAL A 39 -13.72 4.27 1.52
N SER A 40 -14.22 5.07 0.60
CA SER A 40 -14.65 4.63 -0.73
C SER A 40 -13.78 5.38 -1.73
N CYS A 41 -12.84 4.69 -2.36
CA CYS A 41 -11.86 5.28 -3.24
C CYS A 41 -12.33 5.14 -4.70
N ALA A 42 -12.24 6.22 -5.46
CA ALA A 42 -12.57 6.17 -6.88
C ALA A 42 -11.62 5.23 -7.62
N PRO A 43 -12.09 4.55 -8.68
CA PRO A 43 -11.24 3.75 -9.54
C PRO A 43 -10.08 4.57 -10.11
N VAL A 44 -8.93 3.94 -10.24
CA VAL A 44 -7.73 4.54 -10.83
C VAL A 44 -7.49 3.98 -12.23
N THR A 45 -6.86 4.78 -13.08
CA THR A 45 -6.24 4.31 -14.32
C THR A 45 -4.74 4.29 -14.13
N THR A 46 -4.03 3.51 -14.94
CA THR A 46 -2.57 3.40 -14.86
C THR A 46 -1.92 3.73 -16.19
N SER A 47 -0.72 4.28 -16.11
CA SER A 47 0.24 4.30 -17.21
C SER A 47 1.51 3.55 -16.79
N GLU A 48 2.16 2.88 -17.74
CA GLU A 48 3.23 1.94 -17.46
C GLU A 48 4.44 2.16 -18.35
N GLU A 49 5.62 1.99 -17.75
CA GLU A 49 6.90 1.99 -18.44
C GLU A 49 7.70 0.74 -18.04
N ILE A 50 8.08 -0.08 -19.01
CA ILE A 50 8.95 -1.23 -18.76
C ILE A 50 10.39 -0.73 -18.59
N LEU A 51 10.92 -0.86 -17.38
CA LEU A 51 12.28 -0.47 -17.04
C LEU A 51 13.30 -1.56 -17.36
N PHE A 52 12.89 -2.84 -17.21
CA PHE A 52 13.74 -4.00 -17.45
C PHE A 52 12.89 -5.24 -17.72
N LYS A 53 13.39 -6.13 -18.59
CA LYS A 53 12.77 -7.44 -18.83
C LYS A 53 13.83 -8.48 -19.17
N ASN A 54 13.69 -9.66 -18.56
CA ASN A 54 14.47 -10.86 -18.92
C ASN A 54 13.55 -12.09 -18.92
N GLY A 55 14.13 -13.30 -18.98
CA GLY A 55 13.35 -14.55 -18.95
C GLY A 55 12.75 -14.92 -17.59
N THR A 56 13.10 -14.20 -16.50
CA THR A 56 12.66 -14.52 -15.13
C THR A 56 11.63 -13.52 -14.62
N TYR A 57 11.83 -12.23 -14.85
CA TYR A 57 10.92 -11.18 -14.36
C TYR A 57 10.91 -9.95 -15.28
N THR A 58 9.86 -9.16 -15.11
CA THR A 58 9.75 -7.81 -15.69
C THR A 58 9.73 -6.78 -14.56
N LYS A 59 10.49 -5.69 -14.71
CA LYS A 59 10.44 -4.51 -13.83
C LYS A 59 9.71 -3.39 -14.56
N THR A 60 8.67 -2.86 -13.95
CA THR A 60 7.77 -1.86 -14.55
C THR A 60 7.58 -0.70 -13.56
N LYS A 61 7.70 0.53 -14.04
CA LYS A 61 7.20 1.71 -13.34
C LYS A 61 5.73 1.87 -13.70
N ILE A 62 4.87 1.96 -12.68
CA ILE A 62 3.42 2.14 -12.84
C ILE A 62 3.04 3.44 -12.17
N ILE A 63 2.40 4.34 -12.90
CA ILE A 63 1.82 5.57 -12.36
C ILE A 63 0.32 5.34 -12.23
N MET A 64 -0.19 5.38 -11.02
CA MET A 64 -1.62 5.33 -10.72
C MET A 64 -2.19 6.75 -10.75
N HIS A 65 -3.12 7.01 -11.68
CA HIS A 65 -3.79 8.30 -11.81
C HIS A 65 -5.03 8.32 -10.92
N THR A 66 -4.92 8.95 -9.76
CA THR A 66 -6.00 9.05 -8.78
C THR A 66 -6.74 10.39 -8.92
N GLN A 67 -7.90 10.54 -8.28
CA GLN A 67 -8.60 11.84 -8.21
C GLN A 67 -7.80 12.94 -7.49
N ARG A 68 -6.78 12.57 -6.71
CA ARG A 68 -6.00 13.47 -5.85
C ARG A 68 -4.52 13.49 -6.22
N GLY A 69 -4.22 13.30 -7.50
CA GLY A 69 -2.87 13.33 -8.04
C GLY A 69 -2.35 11.94 -8.42
N GLU A 70 -1.11 11.91 -8.84
CA GLU A 70 -0.44 10.70 -9.29
C GLU A 70 0.30 10.02 -8.13
N VAL A 71 0.32 8.69 -8.16
CA VAL A 71 1.07 7.85 -7.24
C VAL A 71 1.99 6.96 -8.05
N VAL A 72 3.28 7.05 -7.77
CA VAL A 72 4.31 6.28 -8.46
C VAL A 72 4.53 4.96 -7.75
N THR A 73 4.61 3.88 -8.50
CA THR A 73 4.90 2.54 -7.99
C THR A 73 5.89 1.83 -8.88
N PHE A 74 6.63 0.87 -8.30
CA PHE A 74 7.61 0.06 -9.01
C PHE A 74 7.31 -1.42 -8.79
N LEU A 75 7.01 -2.12 -9.86
CA LEU A 75 6.68 -3.54 -9.85
C LEU A 75 7.85 -4.37 -10.38
N ALA A 76 8.24 -5.40 -9.64
CA ALA A 76 9.01 -6.51 -10.19
C ALA A 76 8.16 -7.79 -10.08
N ALA A 77 7.95 -8.48 -11.20
CA ALA A 77 7.09 -9.66 -11.22
C ALA A 77 7.53 -10.69 -12.27
N PRO A 78 7.44 -11.99 -11.97
CA PRO A 78 7.46 -13.02 -13.00
C PRO A 78 6.17 -12.95 -13.83
N GLU A 79 6.11 -13.67 -14.94
CA GLU A 79 4.94 -13.71 -15.82
C GLU A 79 3.70 -14.28 -15.10
N HIS A 80 3.91 -15.31 -14.27
CA HIS A 80 2.86 -15.99 -13.49
C HIS A 80 3.25 -16.04 -12.01
N PRO A 81 3.01 -14.98 -11.24
CA PRO A 81 3.32 -14.98 -9.81
C PRO A 81 2.37 -15.89 -9.02
N LYS A 82 2.86 -16.52 -7.95
CA LYS A 82 2.07 -17.33 -7.01
C LYS A 82 1.23 -16.48 -6.05
N ALA A 83 1.76 -15.31 -5.70
CA ALA A 83 1.11 -14.27 -4.90
C ALA A 83 1.72 -12.90 -5.23
N ALA A 84 1.09 -11.85 -4.77
CA ALA A 84 1.53 -10.48 -4.95
C ALA A 84 1.62 -9.73 -3.61
N ILE A 85 2.47 -8.72 -3.57
CA ILE A 85 2.76 -7.88 -2.41
C ILE A 85 2.56 -6.43 -2.78
N VAL A 86 1.74 -5.73 -2.03
CA VAL A 86 1.78 -4.26 -1.94
C VAL A 86 2.73 -3.94 -0.80
N TYR A 87 3.93 -3.45 -1.13
CA TYR A 87 4.95 -3.09 -0.15
C TYR A 87 4.97 -1.60 0.12
N ILE A 88 4.92 -1.26 1.39
CA ILE A 88 4.93 0.11 1.88
C ILE A 88 6.24 0.35 2.65
N PRO A 89 7.08 1.29 2.18
CA PRO A 89 8.39 1.55 2.78
C PRO A 89 8.30 2.29 4.12
N GLY A 90 9.37 2.23 4.87
CA GLY A 90 9.59 3.10 6.02
C GLY A 90 9.78 4.57 5.63
N ALA A 91 9.81 5.45 6.63
CA ALA A 91 9.97 6.88 6.41
C ALA A 91 11.29 7.21 5.69
N GLY A 92 11.21 7.94 4.58
CA GLY A 92 12.36 8.36 3.78
C GLY A 92 12.99 7.27 2.90
N GLU A 93 12.52 6.02 2.98
CA GLU A 93 12.99 4.95 2.12
C GLU A 93 12.52 5.17 0.67
N LYS A 94 13.40 4.86 -0.28
CA LYS A 94 13.17 5.08 -1.71
C LYS A 94 13.28 3.78 -2.51
N PRO A 95 12.67 3.70 -3.70
CA PRO A 95 12.69 2.50 -4.54
C PRO A 95 14.10 1.95 -4.79
N ALA A 96 15.09 2.83 -4.99
CA ALA A 96 16.48 2.44 -5.24
C ALA A 96 17.10 1.59 -4.10
N GLY A 97 16.69 1.81 -2.85
CA GLY A 97 17.14 0.99 -1.71
C GLY A 97 16.47 -0.38 -1.60
N HIS A 98 15.48 -0.65 -2.45
CA HIS A 98 14.70 -1.89 -2.45
C HIS A 98 14.79 -2.69 -3.75
N GLU A 99 15.65 -2.29 -4.68
CA GLU A 99 15.76 -2.95 -5.99
C GLU A 99 16.12 -4.43 -5.88
N ASP A 100 17.13 -4.76 -5.07
CA ASP A 100 17.57 -6.15 -4.87
C ASP A 100 16.44 -6.99 -4.24
N ARG A 101 15.72 -6.43 -3.26
CA ARG A 101 14.55 -7.07 -2.65
C ARG A 101 13.46 -7.36 -3.67
N MET A 102 13.09 -6.37 -4.48
CA MET A 102 12.07 -6.54 -5.52
C MET A 102 12.44 -7.68 -6.47
N VAL A 103 13.72 -7.75 -6.88
CA VAL A 103 14.25 -8.81 -7.73
C VAL A 103 14.24 -10.16 -7.02
N GLN A 104 14.61 -10.22 -5.74
CA GLN A 104 14.62 -11.45 -4.94
C GLN A 104 13.21 -12.07 -4.85
N TYR A 105 12.18 -11.26 -4.54
CA TYR A 105 10.80 -11.75 -4.52
C TYR A 105 10.33 -12.19 -5.91
N ALA A 106 10.63 -11.44 -6.95
CA ALA A 106 10.25 -11.80 -8.31
C ALA A 106 10.93 -13.11 -8.77
N ALA A 107 12.21 -13.30 -8.45
CA ALA A 107 12.93 -14.54 -8.72
C ALA A 107 12.39 -15.76 -7.92
N ALA A 108 11.82 -15.50 -6.73
CA ALA A 108 11.16 -16.52 -5.91
C ALA A 108 9.72 -16.85 -6.37
N GLY A 109 9.21 -16.15 -7.41
CA GLY A 109 7.89 -16.40 -7.98
C GLY A 109 6.78 -15.51 -7.43
N TYR A 110 7.09 -14.35 -6.83
CA TYR A 110 6.12 -13.41 -6.28
C TYR A 110 6.18 -12.07 -6.99
N ALA A 111 5.03 -11.43 -7.19
CA ALA A 111 4.98 -10.05 -7.65
C ALA A 111 5.22 -9.11 -6.46
N PHE A 112 6.16 -8.18 -6.58
CA PHE A 112 6.47 -7.20 -5.53
C PHE A 112 6.27 -5.79 -6.06
N LEU A 113 5.26 -5.08 -5.55
CA LEU A 113 4.94 -3.71 -5.87
C LEU A 113 5.38 -2.78 -4.74
N PHE A 114 6.45 -2.03 -4.96
CA PHE A 114 6.85 -0.94 -4.09
C PHE A 114 5.95 0.27 -4.35
N VAL A 115 5.27 0.78 -3.33
CA VAL A 115 4.46 1.99 -3.42
C VAL A 115 5.27 3.17 -2.89
N ASP A 116 5.58 4.13 -3.76
CA ASP A 116 6.17 5.40 -3.33
C ASP A 116 5.09 6.27 -2.70
N ILE A 117 4.93 6.13 -1.38
CA ILE A 117 3.86 6.80 -0.65
C ILE A 117 4.02 8.32 -0.62
N ARG A 118 2.90 9.02 -0.52
CA ARG A 118 2.83 10.49 -0.49
C ARG A 118 3.75 11.09 0.56
N GLY A 119 4.60 12.02 0.13
CA GLY A 119 5.46 12.79 1.02
C GLY A 119 6.66 12.04 1.60
N ASN A 120 6.98 10.84 1.09
CA ASN A 120 8.15 10.07 1.54
C ASN A 120 9.46 10.52 0.89
N GLY A 121 9.42 11.59 0.10
CA GLY A 121 10.60 12.15 -0.56
C GLY A 121 11.02 11.44 -1.85
N GLY A 122 10.15 10.60 -2.40
CA GLY A 122 10.26 10.00 -3.73
C GLY A 122 9.63 10.87 -4.82
N GLU A 123 9.02 10.24 -5.82
CA GLU A 123 8.38 10.90 -6.96
C GLU A 123 6.91 11.25 -6.69
N THR A 124 6.25 10.56 -5.75
CA THR A 124 4.85 10.85 -5.37
C THR A 124 4.78 12.12 -4.53
N PRO A 125 4.05 13.16 -4.98
CA PRO A 125 3.94 14.42 -4.25
C PRO A 125 3.23 14.25 -2.90
N GLY A 126 3.58 15.10 -1.94
CA GLY A 126 2.93 15.13 -0.63
C GLY A 126 3.79 15.81 0.43
N TYR A 127 3.42 15.58 1.70
CA TYR A 127 4.19 16.03 2.85
C TYR A 127 4.49 14.85 3.78
N PRO A 128 5.60 14.87 4.54
CA PRO A 128 5.88 13.83 5.55
C PRO A 128 4.71 13.69 6.52
N PHE A 129 4.51 12.48 7.07
CA PHE A 129 3.43 12.23 8.03
C PHE A 129 3.35 13.34 9.08
N ASN A 130 2.21 13.99 9.16
CA ASN A 130 1.96 15.13 10.04
C ASN A 130 0.52 15.09 10.57
N PRO A 131 0.29 14.46 11.73
CA PRO A 131 -1.04 14.27 12.27
C PRO A 131 -1.74 15.60 12.61
N GLN A 132 -1.01 16.65 12.96
CA GLN A 132 -1.60 17.96 13.25
C GLN A 132 -2.19 18.61 11.98
N ARG A 133 -1.45 18.53 10.87
CA ARG A 133 -1.91 19.03 9.57
C ARG A 133 -3.10 18.22 9.06
N ASP A 134 -3.03 16.90 9.19
CA ASP A 134 -4.10 16.01 8.79
C ASP A 134 -5.36 16.21 9.64
N PHE A 135 -5.21 16.44 10.94
CA PHE A 135 -6.35 16.78 11.81
C PHE A 135 -7.01 18.10 11.38
N ALA A 136 -6.22 19.13 11.04
CA ALA A 136 -6.79 20.39 10.57
C ALA A 136 -7.56 20.25 9.24
N LEU A 137 -7.20 19.31 8.38
CA LEU A 137 -7.95 18.94 7.18
C LEU A 137 -9.24 18.19 7.56
N PHE A 138 -9.13 17.20 8.47
CA PHE A 138 -10.26 16.43 8.96
C PHE A 138 -11.36 17.32 9.57
N GLU A 139 -11.01 18.31 10.39
CA GLU A 139 -11.97 19.23 10.99
C GLU A 139 -12.74 20.07 9.96
N LYS A 140 -12.13 20.34 8.81
CA LYS A 140 -12.77 21.07 7.69
C LYS A 140 -13.60 20.17 6.78
N GLY A 141 -13.57 18.84 7.00
CA GLY A 141 -14.15 17.86 6.09
C GLY A 141 -13.32 17.68 4.79
N ASP A 142 -12.09 18.18 4.77
CA ASP A 142 -11.12 17.93 3.71
C ASP A 142 -10.43 16.58 3.90
N TRP A 143 -9.76 16.09 2.87
CA TRP A 143 -9.07 14.82 2.91
C TRP A 143 -7.71 14.92 3.62
N PRO A 144 -7.51 14.28 4.79
CA PRO A 144 -6.19 14.06 5.35
C PRO A 144 -5.29 13.28 4.37
N GLN A 145 -4.01 13.64 4.27
CA GLN A 145 -3.10 12.90 3.40
C GLN A 145 -2.95 11.44 3.85
N TYR A 146 -3.06 11.17 5.14
CA TYR A 146 -3.09 9.80 5.67
C TYR A 146 -4.18 8.95 4.99
N TYR A 147 -5.40 9.47 4.88
CA TYR A 147 -6.52 8.75 4.25
C TYR A 147 -6.34 8.62 2.74
N LEU A 148 -5.72 9.62 2.09
CA LEU A 148 -5.34 9.49 0.69
C LEU A 148 -4.33 8.37 0.48
N THR A 149 -3.32 8.25 1.34
CA THR A 149 -2.35 7.16 1.29
C THR A 149 -3.04 5.80 1.45
N ILE A 150 -4.03 5.67 2.34
CA ILE A 150 -4.81 4.42 2.43
C ILE A 150 -5.51 4.13 1.10
N CYS A 151 -6.20 5.10 0.47
CA CYS A 151 -6.79 4.91 -0.85
C CYS A 151 -5.77 4.48 -1.92
N ASP A 152 -4.56 5.03 -1.89
CA ASP A 152 -3.49 4.65 -2.81
C ASP A 152 -3.10 3.17 -2.65
N LEU A 153 -3.08 2.66 -1.41
CA LEU A 153 -2.78 1.25 -1.13
C LEU A 153 -3.91 0.31 -1.58
N LEU A 154 -5.18 0.72 -1.39
CA LEU A 154 -6.32 -0.03 -1.92
C LEU A 154 -6.29 -0.07 -3.46
N ALA A 155 -5.93 1.04 -4.10
CA ALA A 155 -5.75 1.08 -5.55
C ALA A 155 -4.59 0.17 -6.01
N ALA A 156 -3.47 0.15 -5.29
CA ALA A 156 -2.35 -0.74 -5.57
C ALA A 156 -2.75 -2.23 -5.46
N GLN A 157 -3.57 -2.58 -4.47
CA GLN A 157 -4.15 -3.92 -4.34
C GLN A 157 -5.00 -4.27 -5.57
N GLN A 158 -5.90 -3.38 -5.99
CA GLN A 158 -6.76 -3.59 -7.16
C GLN A 158 -5.95 -3.72 -8.46
N VAL A 159 -4.89 -2.94 -8.63
CA VAL A 159 -3.97 -3.05 -9.78
C VAL A 159 -3.33 -4.42 -9.83
N LEU A 160 -2.82 -4.94 -8.70
CA LEU A 160 -2.19 -6.26 -8.64
C LEU A 160 -3.19 -7.40 -8.82
N SER A 161 -4.35 -7.34 -8.15
CA SER A 161 -5.37 -8.38 -8.26
C SER A 161 -5.96 -8.45 -9.68
N GLY A 162 -6.23 -7.30 -10.29
CA GLY A 162 -6.70 -7.20 -11.67
C GLY A 162 -5.68 -7.68 -12.71
N ARG A 163 -4.38 -7.51 -12.42
CA ARG A 163 -3.30 -7.92 -13.32
C ARG A 163 -3.01 -9.42 -13.27
N PHE A 164 -3.00 -10.00 -12.08
CA PHE A 164 -2.49 -11.35 -11.87
C PHE A 164 -3.55 -12.35 -11.40
N GLY A 165 -4.64 -11.91 -10.77
CA GLY A 165 -5.67 -12.79 -10.23
C GLY A 165 -5.18 -13.71 -9.09
N VAL A 166 -4.15 -13.30 -8.36
CA VAL A 166 -3.52 -14.07 -7.28
C VAL A 166 -3.74 -13.40 -5.92
N PRO A 167 -3.55 -14.11 -4.80
CA PRO A 167 -3.60 -13.51 -3.47
C PRO A 167 -2.66 -12.31 -3.33
N VAL A 168 -3.14 -11.19 -2.77
CA VAL A 168 -2.38 -9.96 -2.56
C VAL A 168 -2.22 -9.69 -1.07
N TYR A 169 -0.99 -9.49 -0.61
CA TYR A 169 -0.67 -9.21 0.79
C TYR A 169 -0.27 -7.74 0.97
N ALA A 170 -0.72 -7.13 2.07
CA ALA A 170 -0.21 -5.84 2.50
C ALA A 170 1.04 -6.08 3.36
N MET A 171 2.19 -5.54 2.95
CA MET A 171 3.45 -5.66 3.67
C MET A 171 4.10 -4.30 3.85
N GLY A 172 4.59 -4.01 5.05
CA GLY A 172 5.27 -2.74 5.26
C GLY A 172 6.29 -2.76 6.40
N SER A 173 7.27 -1.88 6.28
CA SER A 173 8.33 -1.68 7.26
C SER A 173 8.14 -0.36 8.00
N SER A 174 8.34 -0.34 9.33
CA SER A 174 8.28 0.88 10.13
C SER A 174 6.95 1.64 9.93
N ASN A 175 6.99 2.90 9.50
CA ASN A 175 5.79 3.67 9.14
C ASN A 175 4.93 2.96 8.10
N GLY A 176 5.56 2.31 7.12
CA GLY A 176 4.85 1.54 6.10
C GLY A 176 4.03 0.39 6.67
N GLY A 177 4.52 -0.27 7.73
CA GLY A 177 3.79 -1.32 8.44
C GLY A 177 2.49 -0.82 9.07
N ARG A 178 2.48 0.44 9.53
CA ARG A 178 1.30 1.11 10.08
C ARG A 178 0.23 1.32 9.01
N TYR A 179 0.61 1.89 7.87
CA TYR A 179 -0.31 2.07 6.73
C TYR A 179 -0.84 0.73 6.20
N ALA A 180 0.04 -0.28 6.10
CA ALA A 180 -0.32 -1.60 5.61
C ALA A 180 -1.38 -2.28 6.48
N ALA A 181 -1.29 -2.17 7.82
CA ALA A 181 -2.26 -2.74 8.75
C ALA A 181 -3.65 -2.09 8.60
N VAL A 182 -3.69 -0.75 8.48
CA VAL A 182 -4.96 -0.02 8.28
C VAL A 182 -5.56 -0.39 6.93
N ALA A 183 -4.77 -0.43 5.85
CA ALA A 183 -5.26 -0.81 4.52
C ALA A 183 -5.80 -2.25 4.51
N ALA A 184 -5.07 -3.21 5.09
CA ALA A 184 -5.52 -4.59 5.20
C ALA A 184 -6.79 -4.76 6.06
N GLY A 185 -6.95 -3.94 7.10
CA GLY A 185 -8.16 -3.96 7.92
C GLY A 185 -9.38 -3.31 7.26
N ILE A 186 -9.16 -2.36 6.35
CA ILE A 186 -10.25 -1.70 5.61
C ILE A 186 -10.69 -2.55 4.41
N ASP A 187 -9.72 -3.12 3.67
CA ASP A 187 -10.02 -3.88 2.46
C ASP A 187 -9.87 -5.39 2.70
N PRO A 188 -11.00 -6.16 2.67
CA PRO A 188 -10.99 -7.60 2.83
C PRO A 188 -10.33 -8.35 1.67
N GLU A 189 -10.08 -7.71 0.53
CA GLU A 189 -9.42 -8.32 -0.63
C GLU A 189 -7.90 -8.51 -0.42
N PHE A 190 -7.29 -7.87 0.57
CA PHE A 190 -5.96 -8.29 1.01
C PHE A 190 -6.01 -9.68 1.64
N SER A 191 -5.12 -10.56 1.25
CA SER A 191 -5.04 -11.95 1.73
C SER A 191 -4.35 -12.09 3.10
N GLY A 192 -3.76 -11.04 3.62
CA GLY A 192 -3.09 -10.99 4.92
C GLY A 192 -2.24 -9.74 5.08
N TYR A 193 -1.61 -9.63 6.25
CA TYR A 193 -0.76 -8.50 6.63
C TYR A 193 0.60 -8.97 7.14
N VAL A 194 1.65 -8.26 6.72
CA VAL A 194 3.04 -8.45 7.20
C VAL A 194 3.58 -7.12 7.69
N GLY A 195 3.76 -6.99 8.99
CA GLY A 195 4.38 -5.82 9.63
C GLY A 195 5.81 -6.10 10.05
N ILE A 196 6.74 -5.19 9.73
CA ILE A 196 8.16 -5.36 10.01
C ILE A 196 8.67 -4.13 10.77
N SER A 197 9.29 -4.36 11.95
CA SER A 197 9.80 -3.27 12.81
C SER A 197 8.77 -2.14 12.96
N THR A 198 7.56 -2.47 13.37
CA THR A 198 6.42 -1.54 13.42
C THR A 198 5.64 -1.66 14.73
N SER A 199 4.79 -0.68 14.99
CA SER A 199 3.93 -0.56 16.18
C SER A 199 2.76 0.38 15.86
N ASP A 200 1.91 0.70 16.82
CA ASP A 200 1.01 1.84 16.72
C ASP A 200 1.77 3.17 16.57
N TRP A 201 1.05 4.21 16.14
CA TRP A 201 1.59 5.57 16.07
C TRP A 201 1.77 6.18 17.47
N GLY A 202 0.91 5.80 18.43
CA GLY A 202 0.82 6.41 19.74
C GLY A 202 0.19 7.81 19.74
N VAL A 203 -0.46 8.19 18.64
CA VAL A 203 -1.16 9.49 18.53
C VAL A 203 -2.38 9.50 19.44
N LEU A 204 -3.12 8.39 19.51
CA LEU A 204 -4.27 8.24 20.39
C LEU A 204 -3.86 8.31 21.87
N ASP A 205 -2.85 7.55 22.27
CA ASP A 205 -2.38 7.54 23.66
C ASP A 205 -1.90 8.92 24.08
N SER A 206 -1.15 9.60 23.22
CA SER A 206 -0.71 10.97 23.46
C SER A 206 -1.89 11.94 23.61
N ALA A 207 -2.93 11.81 22.77
CA ALA A 207 -4.11 12.66 22.84
C ALA A 207 -4.91 12.42 24.15
N ILE A 208 -5.05 11.16 24.55
CA ILE A 208 -5.73 10.79 25.82
C ILE A 208 -4.97 11.34 27.02
N GLN A 209 -3.64 11.16 27.06
CA GLN A 209 -2.78 11.66 28.16
C GLN A 209 -2.84 13.19 28.29
N GLN A 210 -3.02 13.90 27.20
CA GLN A 210 -3.18 15.35 27.18
C GLN A 210 -4.61 15.83 27.46
N GLY A 211 -5.56 14.91 27.74
CA GLY A 211 -6.94 15.24 28.09
C GLY A 211 -7.81 15.71 26.92
N TYR A 212 -7.42 15.42 25.68
CA TYR A 212 -8.22 15.73 24.50
C TYR A 212 -9.48 14.85 24.41
N SER A 213 -10.48 15.32 23.70
CA SER A 213 -11.78 14.65 23.52
C SER A 213 -12.39 14.97 22.14
N GLY A 214 -13.56 14.39 21.86
CA GLY A 214 -14.34 14.71 20.66
C GLY A 214 -13.64 14.31 19.36
N ASN A 215 -13.64 15.23 18.40
CA ASN A 215 -13.13 14.97 17.05
C ASN A 215 -11.63 14.61 17.02
N LEU A 216 -10.82 15.15 17.93
CA LEU A 216 -9.40 14.83 17.97
C LEU A 216 -9.18 13.36 18.34
N ILE A 217 -9.89 12.84 19.33
CA ILE A 217 -9.80 11.42 19.72
C ILE A 217 -10.31 10.53 18.58
N ARG A 218 -11.41 10.88 17.93
CA ARG A 218 -11.91 10.12 16.76
C ARG A 218 -10.88 10.07 15.63
N PHE A 219 -10.28 11.20 15.31
CA PHE A 219 -9.23 11.28 14.30
C PHE A 219 -7.99 10.48 14.71
N ALA A 220 -7.49 10.68 15.95
CA ALA A 220 -6.33 9.96 16.47
C ALA A 220 -6.55 8.43 16.41
N THR A 221 -7.71 7.96 16.84
CA THR A 221 -8.10 6.53 16.77
C THR A 221 -8.05 6.01 15.33
N SER A 222 -8.51 6.81 14.37
CA SER A 222 -8.54 6.39 12.95
C SER A 222 -7.17 6.19 12.33
N LEU A 223 -6.12 6.69 12.96
CA LEU A 223 -4.74 6.51 12.52
C LEU A 223 -4.09 5.24 13.09
N GLU A 224 -4.58 4.74 14.24
CA GLU A 224 -3.89 3.65 14.96
C GLU A 224 -4.14 2.29 14.31
N PRO A 225 -3.07 1.61 13.87
CA PRO A 225 -3.17 0.33 13.18
C PRO A 225 -3.87 -0.78 13.97
N SER A 226 -3.64 -0.86 15.29
CA SER A 226 -4.22 -1.90 16.16
C SER A 226 -5.76 -1.90 16.17
N VAL A 227 -6.38 -0.76 15.92
CA VAL A 227 -7.85 -0.61 15.79
C VAL A 227 -8.43 -1.47 14.66
N TYR A 228 -7.61 -1.82 13.67
CA TYR A 228 -8.04 -2.55 12.47
C TYR A 228 -7.76 -4.05 12.54
N PHE A 229 -7.03 -4.57 13.52
CA PHE A 229 -6.64 -5.98 13.57
C PHE A 229 -7.83 -6.95 13.60
N ALA A 230 -8.88 -6.63 14.32
CA ALA A 230 -10.09 -7.45 14.34
C ALA A 230 -10.74 -7.60 12.94
N LYS A 231 -10.54 -6.63 12.07
CA LYS A 231 -11.05 -6.65 10.68
C LYS A 231 -10.13 -7.42 9.73
N ILE A 232 -8.87 -7.64 10.09
CA ILE A 232 -7.95 -8.49 9.32
C ILE A 232 -8.29 -9.96 9.52
N SER A 233 -8.62 -10.39 10.74
CA SER A 233 -9.02 -11.76 11.03
C SER A 233 -10.22 -12.21 10.17
N PRO A 234 -10.28 -13.46 9.64
CA PRO A 234 -9.35 -14.58 9.91
C PRO A 234 -8.13 -14.65 8.96
N ARG A 235 -7.80 -13.58 8.26
CA ARG A 235 -6.61 -13.50 7.41
C ARG A 235 -5.35 -13.42 8.28
N PRO A 236 -4.23 -14.04 7.87
CA PRO A 236 -3.03 -14.12 8.69
C PRO A 236 -2.37 -12.76 8.92
N VAL A 237 -1.85 -12.58 10.13
CA VAL A 237 -1.04 -11.44 10.57
C VAL A 237 0.34 -11.95 10.94
N TRP A 238 1.39 -11.48 10.26
CA TRP A 238 2.78 -11.76 10.62
C TRP A 238 3.44 -10.46 11.07
N ILE A 239 4.07 -10.49 12.24
CA ILE A 239 4.84 -9.37 12.76
C ILE A 239 6.27 -9.82 12.98
N PHE A 240 7.19 -9.20 12.24
CA PHE A 240 8.63 -9.34 12.37
C PHE A 240 9.18 -8.15 13.15
N HIS A 241 9.98 -8.39 14.19
CA HIS A 241 10.57 -7.29 14.94
C HIS A 241 12.00 -7.61 15.37
N ALA A 242 12.90 -6.63 15.18
CA ALA A 242 14.29 -6.81 15.58
C ALA A 242 14.41 -6.71 17.11
N ALA A 243 15.14 -7.66 17.72
CA ALA A 243 15.34 -7.68 19.18
C ALA A 243 15.98 -6.38 19.71
N ASN A 244 16.87 -5.78 18.92
CA ASN A 244 17.64 -4.58 19.29
C ASN A 244 17.25 -3.37 18.42
N ASP A 245 15.97 -3.24 18.04
CA ASP A 245 15.48 -2.12 17.25
C ASP A 245 15.71 -0.79 18.01
N PRO A 246 16.55 0.12 17.48
CA PRO A 246 16.87 1.38 18.18
C PRO A 246 15.83 2.47 17.96
N ILE A 247 14.86 2.26 17.06
CA ILE A 247 13.85 3.26 16.67
C ILE A 247 12.49 2.93 17.28
N ILE A 248 12.03 1.68 17.10
CA ILE A 248 10.77 1.20 17.68
C ILE A 248 11.15 0.11 18.69
N PRO A 249 11.00 0.36 20.00
CA PRO A 249 11.36 -0.60 21.04
C PRO A 249 10.71 -1.96 20.82
N PHE A 250 11.44 -3.03 21.08
CA PHE A 250 10.97 -4.41 20.93
C PHE A 250 9.65 -4.67 21.68
N ASP A 251 9.51 -4.09 22.87
CA ASP A 251 8.27 -4.22 23.64
C ASP A 251 7.07 -3.54 22.98
N SER A 252 7.28 -2.47 22.21
CA SER A 252 6.22 -1.84 21.41
C SER A 252 5.75 -2.77 20.29
N GLY A 253 6.69 -3.44 19.60
CA GLY A 253 6.35 -4.46 18.60
C GLY A 253 5.64 -5.67 19.21
N LYS A 254 6.05 -6.09 20.42
CA LYS A 254 5.34 -7.15 21.17
C LYS A 254 3.94 -6.73 21.61
N GLN A 255 3.76 -5.47 22.03
CA GLN A 255 2.44 -4.96 22.37
C GLN A 255 1.54 -4.97 21.12
N PHE A 256 2.03 -4.44 20.02
CA PHE A 256 1.34 -4.44 18.73
C PHE A 256 0.91 -5.85 18.29
N PHE A 257 1.78 -6.85 18.50
CA PHE A 257 1.43 -8.25 18.27
C PHE A 257 0.35 -8.76 19.24
N ARG A 258 0.41 -8.42 20.53
CA ARG A 258 -0.63 -8.83 21.49
C ARG A 258 -2.02 -8.33 21.10
N ASP A 259 -2.08 -7.11 20.55
CA ASP A 259 -3.33 -6.46 20.13
C ASP A 259 -3.91 -7.07 18.85
N ALA A 260 -3.06 -7.76 18.05
CA ALA A 260 -3.52 -8.45 16.85
C ALA A 260 -4.41 -9.65 17.19
N THR A 261 -5.40 -9.91 16.30
CA THR A 261 -6.33 -11.04 16.39
C THR A 261 -5.78 -12.26 15.64
N GLU A 262 -6.09 -13.47 16.12
CA GLU A 262 -5.72 -14.72 15.45
C GLU A 262 -6.34 -14.85 14.03
N PRO A 263 -5.66 -15.54 13.08
CA PRO A 263 -4.33 -16.18 13.21
C PRO A 263 -3.18 -15.17 13.11
N LYS A 264 -2.27 -15.22 14.07
CA LYS A 264 -1.12 -14.30 14.12
C LYS A 264 0.18 -15.02 14.49
N THR A 265 1.29 -14.48 14.00
CA THR A 265 2.63 -15.01 14.28
C THR A 265 3.59 -13.86 14.55
N PHE A 266 4.36 -13.97 15.63
CA PHE A 266 5.46 -13.07 15.94
C PHE A 266 6.80 -13.73 15.63
N ILE A 267 7.65 -13.02 14.92
CA ILE A 267 8.97 -13.51 14.51
C ILE A 267 10.02 -12.49 14.92
N GLU A 268 10.80 -12.85 15.91
CA GLU A 268 11.98 -12.08 16.30
C GLU A 268 13.10 -12.35 15.29
N PHE A 269 13.83 -11.29 14.92
CA PHE A 269 14.98 -11.40 14.05
C PHE A 269 16.18 -10.60 14.59
N SER A 270 17.36 -10.95 14.09
CA SER A 270 18.60 -10.25 14.39
C SER A 270 18.81 -9.12 13.39
N GLY A 271 19.13 -7.94 13.87
CA GLY A 271 19.37 -6.77 13.04
C GLY A 271 18.98 -5.48 13.75
N GLU A 272 19.00 -4.41 12.98
CA GLU A 272 18.57 -3.08 13.40
C GLU A 272 17.11 -2.84 12.95
N HIS A 273 16.70 -1.58 12.98
CA HIS A 273 15.37 -1.15 12.54
C HIS A 273 15.13 -1.41 11.05
N GLY A 274 13.92 -1.88 10.70
CA GLY A 274 13.48 -2.04 9.32
C GLY A 274 13.62 -3.48 8.81
N ILE A 275 13.41 -3.65 7.51
CA ILE A 275 13.48 -4.95 6.82
C ILE A 275 14.90 -5.24 6.35
N ASN A 276 15.38 -6.47 6.54
CA ASN A 276 16.67 -6.96 6.06
C ASN A 276 16.51 -8.28 5.29
N THR A 277 17.61 -8.78 4.73
CA THR A 277 17.62 -10.02 3.93
C THR A 277 17.16 -11.26 4.72
N ASP A 278 17.49 -11.37 6.03
CA ASP A 278 17.02 -12.50 6.87
C ASP A 278 15.48 -12.51 6.97
N VAL A 279 14.87 -11.34 7.10
CA VAL A 279 13.40 -11.19 7.10
C VAL A 279 12.82 -11.55 5.73
N ASP A 280 13.42 -11.08 4.64
CA ASP A 280 12.97 -11.40 3.27
C ASP A 280 13.03 -12.93 3.03
N ASP A 281 14.14 -13.58 3.38
CA ASP A 281 14.31 -15.03 3.23
C ASP A 281 13.27 -15.82 4.02
N ARG A 282 12.98 -15.42 5.26
CA ARG A 282 11.96 -16.07 6.10
C ARG A 282 10.56 -15.91 5.54
N ILE A 283 10.21 -14.74 5.02
CA ILE A 283 8.90 -14.51 4.38
C ILE A 283 8.78 -15.40 3.14
N ILE A 284 9.80 -15.41 2.27
CA ILE A 284 9.83 -16.22 1.05
C ILE A 284 9.72 -17.70 1.39
N MET A 285 10.45 -18.19 2.40
CA MET A 285 10.38 -19.60 2.84
C MET A 285 8.99 -19.99 3.37
N GLN A 286 8.36 -19.12 4.19
CA GLN A 286 7.02 -19.37 4.70
C GLN A 286 5.98 -19.42 3.57
N TRP A 287 6.08 -18.51 2.62
CA TRP A 287 5.16 -18.49 1.49
C TRP A 287 5.39 -19.65 0.54
N ALA A 288 6.64 -20.09 0.34
CA ALA A 288 6.92 -21.29 -0.42
C ALA A 288 6.20 -22.52 0.16
N GLN A 289 6.12 -22.65 1.49
CA GLN A 289 5.37 -23.72 2.15
C GLN A 289 3.85 -23.59 1.92
N ILE A 290 3.30 -22.37 2.02
CA ILE A 290 1.86 -22.11 1.82
C ILE A 290 1.44 -22.43 0.37
N TYR A 291 2.29 -22.10 -0.60
CA TYR A 291 1.97 -22.24 -2.02
C TYR A 291 2.45 -23.55 -2.65
N ALA A 292 3.33 -24.32 -1.99
CA ALA A 292 3.73 -25.65 -2.45
C ALA A 292 2.58 -26.68 -2.39
N THR A 293 1.60 -26.47 -1.52
CA THR A 293 0.45 -27.40 -1.33
C THR A 293 -0.73 -27.10 -2.24
N ARG A 294 -0.63 -26.10 -3.12
CA ARG A 294 -1.71 -25.68 -4.02
C ARG A 294 -1.47 -26.06 -5.48
N GLU A 295 -0.33 -26.71 -5.78
CA GLU A 295 -0.02 -27.37 -7.05
C GLU A 295 -0.47 -28.84 -6.98
#